data_71a79202e6f10b05eaad783683d79431
#
_entry.id   71a79202e6f10b05eaad783683d79431
#
_cell.length_a   1.000
_cell.length_b   1.000
_cell.length_c   1.000
_cell.angle_alpha   90.00
_cell.angle_beta   90.00
_cell.angle_gamma   90.00
#
_symmetry.space_group_name_H-M   'P 1'
#
loop_
_entity.id
_entity.type
_entity.pdbx_description
1 polymer ?
#
loop_
_entity_poly.entity_id
_entity_poly.type
_entity_poly.pdbx_seq_one_letter_code
_entity_poly.pdbx_strand_id
1 'polypeptide(L)'
;GDQLLYRILHRRDALRRALEQDKIQEADLADLGLRYDLTVPLARVIAQYGNLPRFFKRYQIQPVWRADRPGRGRFREFYQCDVDVTGTSSLIAEADVLSAVARVLEELGFSDFTIQVNHRQLLTKMISAAGIDPALEESSLVAVDKLQKIGRNGVLEELAQRGIASQQAEALLQFICREGEESNQAIAERLRSSLDSEKASAAIDQLLELLETTETGPAGGHLRLSPALARGLGYYTGPIFEITVADLAGSLGGGGRYDDLVGMFGKQAVPAVGFSLGLERILLVMEEREMYPHLQVG
;
A
#
# COMPACT_ATOMS: atom_id res chain seq x y z
N GLY A 1 -4.75 5.78 -11.11
CA GLY A 1 -3.30 5.98 -11.24
C GLY A 1 -2.93 7.05 -12.26
N ASP A 2 -3.47 7.02 -13.47
CA ASP A 2 -3.04 7.90 -14.57
C ASP A 2 -3.29 9.39 -14.33
N GLN A 3 -4.31 9.74 -13.57
CA GLN A 3 -4.65 11.14 -13.26
C GLN A 3 -3.59 11.89 -12.43
N LEU A 4 -2.73 11.16 -11.71
CA LEU A 4 -1.70 11.74 -10.86
C LEU A 4 -0.29 11.65 -11.46
N LEU A 5 -0.17 11.16 -12.69
CA LEU A 5 1.10 11.05 -13.38
C LEU A 5 1.50 12.38 -14.03
N TYR A 6 2.70 12.86 -13.72
CA TYR A 6 3.28 13.99 -14.44
C TYR A 6 3.75 13.52 -15.84
N ARG A 7 3.13 14.05 -16.89
CA ARG A 7 3.51 13.80 -18.27
C ARG A 7 4.62 14.72 -18.71
N ILE A 8 5.52 14.21 -19.56
CA ILE A 8 6.60 14.99 -20.17
C ILE A 8 6.22 15.21 -21.64
N LEU A 9 6.00 16.45 -22.03
CA LEU A 9 5.64 16.81 -23.39
C LEU A 9 6.74 16.41 -24.39
N HIS A 10 6.35 16.05 -25.59
CA HIS A 10 7.25 15.87 -26.71
C HIS A 10 8.10 17.12 -26.94
N ARG A 11 9.27 16.94 -27.55
CA ARG A 11 10.17 18.06 -27.85
C ARG A 11 10.02 18.51 -29.29
N ARG A 12 10.16 19.84 -29.52
CA ARG A 12 10.31 20.48 -30.83
C ARG A 12 9.23 20.06 -31.86
N ASP A 13 9.67 19.48 -32.98
CA ASP A 13 8.80 19.16 -34.12
C ASP A 13 7.78 18.06 -33.82
N ALA A 14 8.04 17.16 -32.91
CA ALA A 14 7.06 16.14 -32.47
C ALA A 14 5.86 16.80 -31.77
N LEU A 15 6.12 17.74 -30.83
CA LEU A 15 5.06 18.50 -30.18
C LEU A 15 4.30 19.39 -31.17
N ARG A 16 5.04 20.07 -32.10
CA ARG A 16 4.40 20.92 -33.12
C ARG A 16 3.45 20.11 -33.99
N ARG A 17 3.89 18.95 -34.52
CA ARG A 17 3.05 18.05 -35.33
C ARG A 17 1.83 17.54 -34.57
N ALA A 18 1.98 17.25 -33.27
CA ALA A 18 0.86 16.83 -32.43
C ALA A 18 -0.19 17.95 -32.26
N LEU A 19 0.26 19.21 -32.11
CA LEU A 19 -0.61 20.37 -31.98
C LEU A 19 -1.31 20.79 -33.30
N GLU A 20 -0.82 20.34 -34.44
CA GLU A 20 -1.43 20.60 -35.76
C GLU A 20 -2.54 19.60 -36.10
N GLN A 21 -2.82 18.58 -35.26
CA GLN A 21 -3.89 17.61 -35.51
C GLN A 21 -5.27 18.19 -35.15
N ASP A 22 -6.28 17.82 -35.93
CA ASP A 22 -7.68 18.25 -35.70
C ASP A 22 -8.26 17.68 -34.37
N LYS A 23 -7.77 16.51 -33.92
CA LYS A 23 -8.15 15.87 -32.67
C LYS A 23 -6.89 15.44 -31.92
N ILE A 24 -6.64 16.07 -30.82
CA ILE A 24 -5.46 15.82 -29.97
C ILE A 24 -5.86 14.92 -28.82
N GLN A 25 -5.15 13.81 -28.63
CA GLN A 25 -5.23 12.97 -27.45
C GLN A 25 -4.01 13.20 -26.55
N GLU A 26 -4.09 12.84 -25.29
CA GLU A 26 -2.98 12.99 -24.32
C GLU A 26 -1.71 12.26 -24.80
N ALA A 27 -1.86 11.06 -25.37
CA ALA A 27 -0.76 10.27 -25.92
C ALA A 27 -0.03 10.95 -27.11
N ASP A 28 -0.71 11.84 -27.84
CA ASP A 28 -0.10 12.60 -28.93
C ASP A 28 0.83 13.70 -28.44
N LEU A 29 0.58 14.19 -27.20
CA LEU A 29 1.36 15.26 -26.60
C LEU A 29 2.53 14.77 -25.77
N ALA A 30 2.43 13.57 -25.18
CA ALA A 30 3.39 13.05 -24.21
C ALA A 30 3.43 11.51 -24.22
N ASP A 31 4.61 10.94 -24.43
CA ASP A 31 4.88 9.50 -24.37
C ASP A 31 5.72 9.10 -23.14
N LEU A 32 6.20 10.08 -22.37
CA LEU A 32 6.98 9.91 -21.16
C LEU A 32 6.27 10.52 -19.95
N GLY A 33 6.62 10.03 -18.78
CA GLY A 33 6.20 10.60 -17.51
C GLY A 33 7.30 10.53 -16.47
N LEU A 34 7.18 11.34 -15.43
CA LEU A 34 8.00 11.20 -14.23
C LEU A 34 7.55 9.94 -13.49
N ARG A 35 8.50 9.20 -12.92
CA ARG A 35 8.17 7.96 -12.21
C ARG A 35 7.28 8.24 -10.99
N TYR A 36 6.21 7.49 -10.89
CA TYR A 36 5.19 7.61 -9.85
C TYR A 36 5.58 6.88 -8.56
N ASP A 37 6.31 5.77 -8.70
CA ASP A 37 6.82 4.91 -7.63
C ASP A 37 8.15 4.26 -8.04
N LEU A 38 8.72 3.43 -7.15
CA LEU A 38 9.92 2.65 -7.42
C LEU A 38 9.63 1.16 -7.64
N THR A 39 8.39 0.69 -7.37
CA THR A 39 7.99 -0.72 -7.47
C THR A 39 7.77 -1.14 -8.92
N VAL A 40 7.04 -0.33 -9.71
CA VAL A 40 6.83 -0.61 -11.15
C VAL A 40 8.16 -0.61 -11.93
N PRO A 41 9.09 0.36 -11.74
CA PRO A 41 10.44 0.27 -12.33
C PRO A 41 11.20 -1.00 -11.92
N LEU A 42 11.11 -1.45 -10.66
CA LEU A 42 11.72 -2.70 -10.22
C LEU A 42 11.16 -3.90 -10.97
N ALA A 43 9.83 -4.01 -11.07
CA ALA A 43 9.18 -5.10 -11.79
C ALA A 43 9.64 -5.19 -13.25
N ARG A 44 9.83 -4.05 -13.91
CA ARG A 44 10.41 -3.98 -15.27
C ARG A 44 11.86 -4.46 -15.31
N VAL A 45 12.69 -4.07 -14.35
CA VAL A 45 14.09 -4.52 -14.24
C VAL A 45 14.14 -6.04 -14.11
N ILE A 46 13.34 -6.61 -13.19
CA ILE A 46 13.30 -8.08 -12.97
C ILE A 46 12.86 -8.80 -14.24
N ALA A 47 11.84 -8.28 -14.93
CA ALA A 47 11.35 -8.87 -16.17
C ALA A 47 12.36 -8.81 -17.33
N GLN A 48 13.20 -7.77 -17.37
CA GLN A 48 14.17 -7.52 -18.44
C GLN A 48 15.53 -8.22 -18.22
N TYR A 49 15.96 -8.42 -16.96
CA TYR A 49 17.27 -8.95 -16.62
C TYR A 49 17.15 -10.38 -16.05
N GLY A 50 17.16 -11.37 -16.95
CA GLY A 50 16.99 -12.79 -16.59
C GLY A 50 18.17 -13.43 -15.83
N ASN A 51 19.27 -12.68 -15.60
CA ASN A 51 20.46 -13.14 -14.87
C ASN A 51 20.48 -12.69 -13.39
N LEU A 52 19.41 -12.07 -12.90
CA LEU A 52 19.29 -11.74 -11.49
C LEU A 52 19.22 -13.03 -10.64
N PRO A 53 19.74 -13.01 -9.39
CA PRO A 53 19.59 -14.12 -8.47
C PRO A 53 18.11 -14.48 -8.29
N ARG A 54 17.81 -15.79 -8.13
CA ARG A 54 16.42 -16.24 -7.88
C ARG A 54 15.80 -15.52 -6.67
N PHE A 55 16.55 -15.40 -5.60
CA PHE A 55 16.18 -14.60 -4.43
C PHE A 55 16.94 -13.29 -4.52
N PHE A 56 16.24 -12.22 -4.84
CA PHE A 56 16.83 -10.90 -5.00
C PHE A 56 16.23 -9.95 -3.99
N LYS A 57 17.10 -9.40 -3.12
CA LYS A 57 16.75 -8.35 -2.16
C LYS A 57 17.37 -7.04 -2.62
N ARG A 58 16.60 -5.97 -2.54
CA ARG A 58 17.13 -4.63 -2.84
C ARG A 58 16.60 -3.61 -1.84
N TYR A 59 17.32 -2.51 -1.71
CA TYR A 59 16.76 -1.24 -1.26
C TYR A 59 17.01 -0.17 -2.31
N GLN A 60 16.14 0.84 -2.34
CA GLN A 60 16.30 1.98 -3.25
C GLN A 60 15.71 3.23 -2.59
N ILE A 61 16.50 4.31 -2.56
CA ILE A 61 16.10 5.60 -2.00
C ILE A 61 16.20 6.62 -3.12
N GLN A 62 15.08 7.06 -3.65
CA GLN A 62 15.05 7.99 -4.77
C GLN A 62 13.76 8.82 -4.78
N PRO A 63 13.77 10.01 -5.45
CA PRO A 63 12.58 10.83 -5.59
C PRO A 63 11.58 10.19 -6.56
N VAL A 64 10.30 10.40 -6.27
CA VAL A 64 9.16 10.08 -7.12
C VAL A 64 8.24 11.30 -7.21
N TRP A 65 7.37 11.34 -8.23
CA TRP A 65 6.54 12.50 -8.51
C TRP A 65 5.08 12.12 -8.65
N ARG A 66 4.21 12.82 -7.92
CA ARG A 66 2.76 12.64 -7.97
C ARG A 66 2.07 13.99 -8.04
N ALA A 67 1.13 14.16 -8.97
CA ALA A 67 0.34 15.37 -9.11
C ALA A 67 -0.73 15.51 -8.01
N ASP A 68 -0.42 15.07 -6.79
CA ASP A 68 -1.28 15.18 -5.63
C ASP A 68 -1.53 16.64 -5.23
N ARG A 69 -2.65 16.89 -4.56
CA ARG A 69 -2.88 18.17 -3.89
C ARG A 69 -1.95 18.27 -2.69
N PRO A 70 -1.06 19.28 -2.62
CA PRO A 70 -0.13 19.46 -1.51
C PRO A 70 -0.86 19.63 -0.18
N GLY A 71 -0.24 19.17 0.90
CA GLY A 71 -0.73 19.29 2.26
C GLY A 71 0.32 18.81 3.25
N ARG A 72 -0.01 18.84 4.56
CA ARG A 72 0.90 18.35 5.61
C ARG A 72 1.29 16.87 5.32
N GLY A 73 2.60 16.61 5.18
CA GLY A 73 3.14 15.29 4.85
C GLY A 73 2.76 14.78 3.45
N ARG A 74 2.31 15.65 2.52
CA ARG A 74 1.98 15.29 1.14
C ARG A 74 2.60 16.29 0.17
N PHE A 75 3.59 15.80 -0.57
CA PHE A 75 4.39 16.57 -1.51
C PHE A 75 4.19 16.04 -2.93
N ARG A 76 4.51 16.86 -3.93
CA ARG A 76 4.47 16.47 -5.35
C ARG A 76 5.75 15.79 -5.81
N GLU A 77 6.86 16.12 -5.18
CA GLU A 77 8.15 15.42 -5.27
C GLU A 77 8.53 14.98 -3.86
N PHE A 78 8.85 13.70 -3.67
CA PHE A 78 9.23 13.15 -2.37
C PHE A 78 10.05 11.88 -2.57
N TYR A 79 10.85 11.53 -1.55
CA TYR A 79 11.66 10.32 -1.57
C TYR A 79 10.89 9.13 -1.05
N GLN A 80 10.93 8.05 -1.82
CA GLN A 80 10.58 6.72 -1.34
C GLN A 80 11.83 5.97 -0.93
N CYS A 81 11.78 5.34 0.26
CA CYS A 81 12.80 4.42 0.74
C CYS A 81 12.19 3.02 0.67
N ASP A 82 12.45 2.37 -0.46
CA ASP A 82 11.88 1.06 -0.77
C ASP A 82 12.81 -0.06 -0.35
N VAL A 83 12.24 -1.13 0.21
CA VAL A 83 12.86 -2.43 0.44
C VAL A 83 11.99 -3.51 -0.18
N ASP A 84 12.59 -4.39 -0.98
CA ASP A 84 11.87 -5.45 -1.69
C ASP A 84 12.63 -6.78 -1.63
N VAL A 85 11.85 -7.86 -1.58
CA VAL A 85 12.33 -9.24 -1.71
C VAL A 85 11.54 -9.90 -2.84
N THR A 86 12.25 -10.49 -3.82
CA THR A 86 11.62 -11.16 -4.96
C THR A 86 12.10 -12.59 -5.11
N GLY A 87 11.31 -13.45 -5.77
CA GLY A 87 11.66 -14.83 -6.09
C GLY A 87 11.21 -15.87 -5.05
N THR A 88 10.42 -15.49 -4.06
CA THR A 88 9.87 -16.38 -3.05
C THR A 88 8.43 -16.03 -2.67
N SER A 89 7.60 -17.07 -2.47
CA SER A 89 6.25 -16.98 -1.91
C SER A 89 6.20 -17.24 -0.39
N SER A 90 7.35 -17.48 0.25
CA SER A 90 7.42 -17.71 1.70
C SER A 90 7.14 -16.43 2.48
N LEU A 91 6.33 -16.52 3.55
CA LEU A 91 6.03 -15.42 4.48
C LEU A 91 7.25 -14.90 5.24
N ILE A 92 8.36 -15.64 5.23
CA ILE A 92 9.65 -15.15 5.76
C ILE A 92 10.08 -13.86 5.05
N ALA A 93 9.72 -13.71 3.77
CA ALA A 93 10.05 -12.49 3.03
C ALA A 93 9.27 -11.26 3.55
N GLU A 94 8.00 -11.42 3.91
CA GLU A 94 7.20 -10.39 4.60
C GLU A 94 7.80 -10.05 5.95
N ALA A 95 8.11 -11.06 6.76
CA ALA A 95 8.72 -10.88 8.07
C ALA A 95 10.07 -10.15 7.99
N ASP A 96 10.91 -10.48 7.00
CA ASP A 96 12.18 -9.83 6.75
C ASP A 96 12.01 -8.35 6.36
N VAL A 97 11.09 -8.05 5.43
CA VAL A 97 10.76 -6.67 5.02
C VAL A 97 10.21 -5.85 6.19
N LEU A 98 9.26 -6.40 6.96
CA LEU A 98 8.66 -5.72 8.11
C LEU A 98 9.69 -5.49 9.23
N SER A 99 10.56 -6.48 9.49
CA SER A 99 11.64 -6.34 10.47
C SER A 99 12.65 -5.27 10.05
N ALA A 100 12.98 -5.18 8.75
CA ALA A 100 13.89 -4.17 8.25
C ALA A 100 13.32 -2.75 8.45
N VAL A 101 12.04 -2.52 8.10
CA VAL A 101 11.43 -1.19 8.25
C VAL A 101 11.19 -0.83 9.71
N ALA A 102 10.82 -1.80 10.56
CA ALA A 102 10.70 -1.59 11.99
C ALA A 102 12.04 -1.19 12.62
N ARG A 103 13.12 -1.90 12.26
CA ARG A 103 14.47 -1.59 12.71
C ARG A 103 14.91 -0.18 12.31
N VAL A 104 14.59 0.26 11.09
CA VAL A 104 14.89 1.64 10.65
C VAL A 104 14.17 2.65 11.54
N LEU A 105 12.91 2.43 11.87
CA LEU A 105 12.16 3.35 12.74
C LEU A 105 12.69 3.35 14.18
N GLU A 106 13.03 2.18 14.75
CA GLU A 106 13.68 2.09 16.06
C GLU A 106 15.01 2.86 16.11
N GLU A 107 15.88 2.70 15.10
CA GLU A 107 17.16 3.41 15.01
C GLU A 107 16.97 4.94 14.86
N LEU A 108 15.85 5.38 14.29
CA LEU A 108 15.48 6.78 14.22
C LEU A 108 14.81 7.28 15.52
N GLY A 109 14.60 6.42 16.51
CA GLY A 109 14.04 6.76 17.83
C GLY A 109 12.52 6.66 17.93
N PHE A 110 11.83 6.08 16.94
CA PHE A 110 10.39 5.80 17.03
C PHE A 110 10.15 4.55 17.86
N SER A 111 9.30 4.64 18.88
CA SER A 111 8.90 3.49 19.74
C SER A 111 7.39 3.22 19.70
N ASP A 112 6.59 4.15 19.19
CA ASP A 112 5.13 4.18 19.27
C ASP A 112 4.44 3.97 17.92
N PHE A 113 5.13 3.39 16.94
CA PHE A 113 4.52 3.09 15.64
C PHE A 113 3.71 1.79 15.69
N THR A 114 2.71 1.71 14.82
CA THR A 114 1.91 0.51 14.60
C THR A 114 2.03 0.07 13.15
N ILE A 115 2.29 -1.22 12.94
CA ILE A 115 2.25 -1.87 11.63
C ILE A 115 0.87 -2.51 11.47
N GLN A 116 -0.02 -1.82 10.76
CA GLN A 116 -1.32 -2.39 10.40
C GLN A 116 -1.12 -3.42 9.29
N VAL A 117 -1.75 -4.58 9.43
CA VAL A 117 -1.70 -5.66 8.44
C VAL A 117 -3.08 -6.13 8.07
N ASN A 118 -3.28 -6.44 6.79
CA ASN A 118 -4.47 -7.07 6.24
C ASN A 118 -4.07 -7.98 5.07
N HIS A 119 -5.03 -8.56 4.38
CA HIS A 119 -4.79 -9.42 3.24
C HIS A 119 -5.73 -9.10 2.09
N ARG A 120 -5.20 -8.97 0.87
CA ARG A 120 -6.00 -8.62 -0.32
C ARG A 120 -7.17 -9.57 -0.55
N GLN A 121 -6.95 -10.88 -0.41
CA GLN A 121 -8.01 -11.88 -0.57
C GLN A 121 -9.07 -11.80 0.53
N LEU A 122 -8.71 -11.41 1.75
CA LEU A 122 -9.66 -11.20 2.84
C LEU A 122 -10.59 -10.03 2.54
N LEU A 123 -10.05 -8.91 2.03
CA LEU A 123 -10.85 -7.78 1.55
C LEU A 123 -11.86 -8.18 0.47
N THR A 124 -11.39 -8.91 -0.56
CA THR A 124 -12.26 -9.44 -1.62
C THR A 124 -13.38 -10.30 -1.05
N LYS A 125 -13.09 -11.13 -0.04
CA LYS A 125 -14.10 -12.00 0.59
C LYS A 125 -15.10 -11.22 1.45
N MET A 126 -14.67 -10.18 2.16
CA MET A 126 -15.60 -9.30 2.89
C MET A 126 -16.55 -8.59 1.93
N ILE A 127 -16.05 -8.08 0.80
CA ILE A 127 -16.87 -7.44 -0.24
C ILE A 127 -17.88 -8.42 -0.83
N SER A 128 -17.43 -9.63 -1.18
CA SER A 128 -18.29 -10.69 -1.70
C SER A 128 -19.35 -11.12 -0.69
N ALA A 129 -18.99 -11.29 0.59
CA ALA A 129 -19.91 -11.67 1.67
C ALA A 129 -20.95 -10.57 1.97
N ALA A 130 -20.61 -9.30 1.72
CA ALA A 130 -21.55 -8.19 1.77
C ALA A 130 -22.52 -8.15 0.57
N GLY A 131 -22.38 -9.07 -0.39
CA GLY A 131 -23.23 -9.14 -1.59
C GLY A 131 -22.94 -8.06 -2.63
N ILE A 132 -21.77 -7.43 -2.58
CA ILE A 132 -21.36 -6.39 -3.54
C ILE A 132 -20.85 -7.06 -4.83
N ASP A 133 -21.28 -6.50 -5.97
CA ASP A 133 -20.86 -6.98 -7.29
C ASP A 133 -19.32 -6.92 -7.44
N PRO A 134 -18.65 -7.97 -7.93
CA PRO A 134 -17.20 -7.95 -8.20
C PRO A 134 -16.73 -6.78 -9.06
N ALA A 135 -17.56 -6.28 -9.98
CA ALA A 135 -17.25 -5.10 -10.79
C ALA A 135 -17.11 -3.81 -9.94
N LEU A 136 -17.67 -3.79 -8.72
CA LEU A 136 -17.60 -2.65 -7.79
C LEU A 136 -16.53 -2.86 -6.69
N GLU A 137 -15.77 -3.96 -6.73
CA GLU A 137 -14.76 -4.27 -5.70
C GLU A 137 -13.73 -3.14 -5.55
N GLU A 138 -13.08 -2.73 -6.64
CA GLU A 138 -12.06 -1.69 -6.59
C GLU A 138 -12.63 -0.35 -6.08
N SER A 139 -13.82 0.01 -6.53
CA SER A 139 -14.49 1.24 -6.10
C SER A 139 -14.89 1.19 -4.63
N SER A 140 -15.28 0.02 -4.11
CA SER A 140 -15.56 -0.21 -2.69
C SER A 140 -14.32 -0.03 -1.83
N LEU A 141 -13.19 -0.59 -2.25
CA LEU A 141 -11.91 -0.46 -1.54
C LEU A 141 -11.44 1.00 -1.48
N VAL A 142 -11.62 1.77 -2.56
CA VAL A 142 -11.32 3.21 -2.57
C VAL A 142 -12.18 3.99 -1.56
N ALA A 143 -13.42 3.57 -1.34
CA ALA A 143 -14.27 4.20 -0.33
C ALA A 143 -13.84 3.81 1.09
N VAL A 144 -13.56 2.52 1.33
CA VAL A 144 -13.08 2.01 2.63
C VAL A 144 -11.73 2.62 3.03
N ASP A 145 -10.81 2.82 2.10
CA ASP A 145 -9.51 3.48 2.35
C ASP A 145 -9.65 4.90 2.95
N LYS A 146 -10.80 5.53 2.75
CA LYS A 146 -11.09 6.85 3.33
C LYS A 146 -11.65 6.78 4.76
N LEU A 147 -11.87 5.59 5.33
CA LEU A 147 -12.58 5.40 6.60
C LEU A 147 -12.01 6.24 7.75
N GLN A 148 -10.69 6.26 7.91
CA GLN A 148 -10.03 7.06 8.95
C GLN A 148 -10.23 8.57 8.76
N LYS A 149 -10.45 9.03 7.52
CA LYS A 149 -10.57 10.44 7.18
C LYS A 149 -11.99 10.97 7.26
N ILE A 150 -12.97 10.20 6.76
CA ILE A 150 -14.37 10.64 6.63
C ILE A 150 -15.32 9.93 7.59
N GLY A 151 -14.82 8.96 8.36
CA GLY A 151 -15.59 8.17 9.30
C GLY A 151 -16.60 7.23 8.63
N ARG A 152 -17.29 6.42 9.46
CA ARG A 152 -18.25 5.42 9.01
C ARG A 152 -19.36 6.00 8.12
N ASN A 153 -19.97 7.10 8.52
CA ASN A 153 -21.07 7.72 7.77
C ASN A 153 -20.61 8.26 6.42
N GLY A 154 -19.43 8.90 6.36
CA GLY A 154 -18.85 9.37 5.11
C GLY A 154 -18.51 8.22 4.14
N VAL A 155 -18.10 7.05 4.65
CA VAL A 155 -17.89 5.87 3.81
C VAL A 155 -19.22 5.32 3.28
N LEU A 156 -20.28 5.28 4.09
CA LEU A 156 -21.62 4.89 3.61
C LEU A 156 -22.12 5.78 2.47
N GLU A 157 -21.96 7.09 2.60
CA GLU A 157 -22.31 8.06 1.55
C GLU A 157 -21.48 7.85 0.28
N GLU A 158 -20.17 7.63 0.43
CA GLU A 158 -19.26 7.38 -0.70
C GLU A 158 -19.62 6.07 -1.43
N LEU A 159 -19.95 5.00 -0.69
CA LEU A 159 -20.38 3.72 -1.27
C LEU A 159 -21.72 3.87 -2.01
N ALA A 160 -22.68 4.62 -1.45
CA ALA A 160 -23.95 4.91 -2.12
C ALA A 160 -23.76 5.68 -3.44
N GLN A 161 -22.87 6.69 -3.47
CA GLN A 161 -22.54 7.44 -4.69
C GLN A 161 -21.93 6.55 -5.78
N ARG A 162 -21.32 5.42 -5.40
CA ARG A 162 -20.74 4.42 -6.31
C ARG A 162 -21.74 3.33 -6.73
N GLY A 163 -23.01 3.45 -6.35
CA GLY A 163 -24.08 2.53 -6.73
C GLY A 163 -24.19 1.29 -5.84
N ILE A 164 -23.55 1.28 -4.66
CA ILE A 164 -23.65 0.18 -3.69
C ILE A 164 -24.85 0.43 -2.80
N ALA A 165 -25.76 -0.58 -2.71
CA ALA A 165 -26.95 -0.48 -1.91
C ALA A 165 -26.63 -0.34 -0.41
N SER A 166 -27.44 0.44 0.32
CA SER A 166 -27.23 0.73 1.74
C SER A 166 -27.04 -0.52 2.59
N GLN A 167 -27.84 -1.57 2.35
CA GLN A 167 -27.72 -2.84 3.07
C GLN A 167 -26.37 -3.53 2.84
N GLN A 168 -25.84 -3.49 1.61
CA GLN A 168 -24.53 -4.04 1.27
C GLN A 168 -23.40 -3.24 1.90
N ALA A 169 -23.49 -1.90 1.87
CA ALA A 169 -22.54 -1.00 2.51
C ALA A 169 -22.46 -1.23 4.02
N GLU A 170 -23.61 -1.35 4.68
CA GLU A 170 -23.71 -1.67 6.10
C GLU A 170 -23.10 -3.04 6.43
N ALA A 171 -23.43 -4.08 5.63
CA ALA A 171 -22.86 -5.41 5.79
C ALA A 171 -21.32 -5.41 5.64
N LEU A 172 -20.77 -4.67 4.67
CA LEU A 172 -19.31 -4.51 4.51
C LEU A 172 -18.69 -3.86 5.75
N LEU A 173 -19.29 -2.76 6.23
CA LEU A 173 -18.76 -2.04 7.39
C LEU A 173 -18.89 -2.82 8.71
N GLN A 174 -19.79 -3.81 8.81
CA GLN A 174 -19.82 -4.73 9.95
C GLN A 174 -18.60 -5.63 10.05
N PHE A 175 -17.97 -6.02 8.93
CA PHE A 175 -16.69 -6.75 8.97
C PHE A 175 -15.52 -5.84 9.39
N ILE A 176 -15.57 -4.58 9.00
CA ILE A 176 -14.47 -3.60 9.07
C ILE A 176 -14.47 -2.83 10.38
N CYS A 177 -15.64 -2.29 10.77
CA CYS A 177 -15.77 -1.42 11.93
C CYS A 177 -16.30 -2.18 13.14
N ARG A 178 -15.59 -2.08 14.27
CA ARG A 178 -16.08 -2.50 15.59
C ARG A 178 -15.84 -1.38 16.60
N GLU A 179 -16.67 -1.34 17.61
CA GLU A 179 -16.45 -0.49 18.79
C GLU A 179 -15.52 -1.20 19.75
N GLY A 180 -14.54 -0.47 20.30
CA GLY A 180 -13.55 -0.97 21.24
C GLY A 180 -12.32 -1.60 20.58
N GLU A 181 -11.31 -1.88 21.42
CA GLU A 181 -10.08 -2.55 20.99
C GLU A 181 -10.27 -4.07 21.01
N GLU A 182 -10.01 -4.71 19.89
CA GLU A 182 -9.95 -6.17 19.76
C GLU A 182 -8.49 -6.62 19.69
N SER A 183 -8.16 -7.78 20.28
CA SER A 183 -6.87 -8.42 20.04
C SER A 183 -6.79 -8.97 18.62
N ASN A 184 -5.58 -9.17 18.08
CA ASN A 184 -5.37 -9.80 16.79
C ASN A 184 -6.09 -11.15 16.68
N GLN A 185 -6.05 -11.95 17.74
CA GLN A 185 -6.73 -13.26 17.80
C GLN A 185 -8.25 -13.11 17.73
N ALA A 186 -8.84 -12.15 18.47
CA ALA A 186 -10.28 -11.91 18.46
C ALA A 186 -10.77 -11.45 17.07
N ILE A 187 -10.01 -10.57 16.40
CA ILE A 187 -10.30 -10.15 15.02
C ILE A 187 -10.27 -11.36 14.08
N ALA A 188 -9.24 -12.19 14.16
CA ALA A 188 -9.08 -13.38 13.32
C ALA A 188 -10.24 -14.38 13.50
N GLU A 189 -10.62 -14.68 14.74
CA GLU A 189 -11.71 -15.61 15.09
C GLU A 189 -13.07 -15.06 14.60
N ARG A 190 -13.32 -13.77 14.80
CA ARG A 190 -14.53 -13.11 14.33
C ARG A 190 -14.66 -13.16 12.81
N LEU A 191 -13.60 -12.81 12.08
CA LEU A 191 -13.61 -12.84 10.63
C LEU A 191 -13.74 -14.27 10.10
N ARG A 192 -13.10 -15.25 10.73
CA ARG A 192 -13.20 -16.66 10.37
C ARG A 192 -14.63 -17.18 10.55
N SER A 193 -15.29 -16.84 11.65
CA SER A 193 -16.67 -17.25 11.93
C SER A 193 -17.71 -16.54 11.05
N SER A 194 -17.39 -15.32 10.58
CA SER A 194 -18.32 -14.52 9.78
C SER A 194 -18.16 -14.72 8.26
N LEU A 195 -17.02 -15.25 7.81
CA LEU A 195 -16.70 -15.46 6.41
C LEU A 195 -16.59 -16.99 6.14
N ASP A 196 -17.67 -17.60 5.67
CA ASP A 196 -17.67 -19.02 5.26
C ASP A 196 -16.91 -19.19 3.94
N SER A 197 -15.57 -19.20 4.01
CA SER A 197 -14.70 -19.25 2.85
C SER A 197 -13.31 -19.79 3.19
N GLU A 198 -12.93 -20.90 2.56
CA GLU A 198 -11.58 -21.47 2.67
C GLU A 198 -10.48 -20.45 2.32
N LYS A 199 -10.72 -19.61 1.31
CA LYS A 199 -9.75 -18.56 0.93
C LYS A 199 -9.63 -17.47 2.01
N ALA A 200 -10.72 -17.11 2.68
CA ALA A 200 -10.65 -16.19 3.81
C ALA A 200 -9.91 -16.83 4.99
N SER A 201 -10.19 -18.08 5.30
CA SER A 201 -9.48 -18.83 6.36
C SER A 201 -7.99 -18.92 6.08
N ALA A 202 -7.59 -19.29 4.86
CA ALA A 202 -6.19 -19.34 4.47
C ALA A 202 -5.48 -17.98 4.56
N ALA A 203 -6.17 -16.88 4.18
CA ALA A 203 -5.63 -15.52 4.32
C ALA A 203 -5.46 -15.13 5.80
N ILE A 204 -6.39 -15.52 6.67
CA ILE A 204 -6.29 -15.30 8.11
C ILE A 204 -5.13 -16.13 8.70
N ASP A 205 -4.96 -17.38 8.28
CA ASP A 205 -3.85 -18.25 8.71
C ASP A 205 -2.50 -17.61 8.35
N GLN A 206 -2.36 -17.09 7.14
CA GLN A 206 -1.13 -16.38 6.71
C GLN A 206 -0.86 -15.14 7.57
N LEU A 207 -1.89 -14.37 7.93
CA LEU A 207 -1.72 -13.21 8.80
C LEU A 207 -1.32 -13.62 10.22
N LEU A 208 -1.87 -14.69 10.78
CA LEU A 208 -1.50 -15.20 12.10
C LEU A 208 -0.08 -15.77 12.09
N GLU A 209 0.31 -16.52 11.06
CA GLU A 209 1.68 -17.01 10.87
C GLU A 209 2.69 -15.85 10.76
N LEU A 210 2.31 -14.77 10.06
CA LEU A 210 3.15 -13.57 9.97
C LEU A 210 3.35 -12.90 11.34
N LEU A 211 2.29 -12.77 12.14
CA LEU A 211 2.36 -12.26 13.51
C LEU A 211 3.33 -13.08 14.36
N GLU A 212 3.19 -14.42 14.33
CA GLU A 212 4.05 -15.34 15.07
C GLU A 212 5.52 -15.25 14.60
N THR A 213 5.74 -15.24 13.28
CA THR A 213 7.08 -15.20 12.71
C THR A 213 7.84 -13.91 13.05
N THR A 214 7.13 -12.80 13.20
CA THR A 214 7.72 -11.48 13.52
C THR A 214 7.89 -11.24 15.03
N GLU A 215 7.28 -12.03 15.91
CA GLU A 215 7.17 -11.76 17.35
C GLU A 215 8.51 -11.55 18.06
N THR A 216 9.55 -12.30 17.67
CA THR A 216 10.88 -12.20 18.27
C THR A 216 11.81 -11.19 17.58
N GLY A 217 11.35 -10.53 16.51
CA GLY A 217 12.12 -9.57 15.74
C GLY A 217 11.77 -8.11 16.05
N PRO A 218 12.41 -7.15 15.37
CA PRO A 218 12.13 -5.71 15.52
C PRO A 218 10.66 -5.32 15.27
N ALA A 219 9.96 -6.08 14.44
CA ALA A 219 8.53 -5.85 14.18
C ALA A 219 7.61 -6.42 15.27
N GLY A 220 8.14 -7.23 16.19
CA GLY A 220 7.39 -7.88 17.27
C GLY A 220 6.65 -6.87 18.13
N GLY A 221 5.40 -7.20 18.50
CA GLY A 221 4.54 -6.33 19.30
C GLY A 221 3.97 -5.12 18.56
N HIS A 222 4.47 -4.77 17.36
CA HIS A 222 3.98 -3.64 16.57
C HIS A 222 2.88 -4.01 15.58
N LEU A 223 2.73 -5.28 15.20
CA LEU A 223 1.75 -5.71 14.22
C LEU A 223 0.33 -5.74 14.79
N ARG A 224 -0.61 -5.17 14.03
CA ARG A 224 -2.05 -5.17 14.35
C ARG A 224 -2.86 -5.55 13.13
N LEU A 225 -3.74 -6.55 13.27
CA LEU A 225 -4.73 -6.86 12.25
C LEU A 225 -5.68 -5.68 12.08
N SER A 226 -5.85 -5.21 10.89
CA SER A 226 -6.73 -4.08 10.57
C SER A 226 -7.61 -4.41 9.37
N PRO A 227 -8.84 -4.93 9.60
CA PRO A 227 -9.79 -5.17 8.51
C PRO A 227 -10.12 -3.92 7.68
N ALA A 228 -9.93 -2.73 8.27
CA ALA A 228 -10.11 -1.44 7.61
C ALA A 228 -8.97 -1.06 6.66
N LEU A 229 -7.81 -1.71 6.76
CA LEU A 229 -6.70 -1.42 5.86
C LEU A 229 -7.04 -1.93 4.46
N ALA A 230 -7.49 -1.02 3.62
CA ALA A 230 -7.90 -1.29 2.24
C ALA A 230 -6.92 -0.71 1.22
N ARG A 231 -5.69 -0.46 1.63
CA ARG A 231 -4.63 0.05 0.77
C ARG A 231 -4.48 -0.83 -0.47
N GLY A 232 -4.45 -0.23 -1.60
CA GLY A 232 -4.20 -1.01 -2.78
C GLY A 232 -4.15 -0.19 -4.03
N LEU A 233 -2.95 -0.03 -4.52
CA LEU A 233 -2.73 -0.08 -5.96
C LEU A 233 -3.24 -1.47 -6.39
N GLY A 234 -3.93 -1.58 -7.53
CA GLY A 234 -4.57 -2.82 -7.99
C GLY A 234 -3.64 -3.99 -8.29
N TYR A 235 -2.39 -3.97 -7.81
CA TYR A 235 -1.40 -5.01 -8.02
C TYR A 235 -1.10 -5.89 -6.79
N TYR A 236 -1.59 -5.58 -5.57
CA TYR A 236 -1.35 -6.43 -4.41
C TYR A 236 -2.16 -7.73 -4.50
N THR A 237 -1.50 -8.86 -4.18
CA THR A 237 -2.05 -10.21 -4.32
C THR A 237 -2.21 -10.95 -2.99
N GLY A 238 -1.49 -10.53 -1.94
CA GLY A 238 -1.40 -11.18 -0.64
C GLY A 238 -1.51 -10.22 0.55
N PRO A 239 -0.67 -10.40 1.58
CA PRO A 239 -0.59 -9.48 2.72
C PRO A 239 -0.29 -8.05 2.29
N ILE A 240 -0.93 -7.09 2.96
CA ILE A 240 -0.74 -5.65 2.78
C ILE A 240 -0.42 -5.00 4.12
N PHE A 241 0.38 -3.93 4.08
CA PHE A 241 0.96 -3.32 5.26
C PHE A 241 0.86 -1.80 5.23
N GLU A 242 0.72 -1.20 6.41
CA GLU A 242 0.81 0.24 6.58
C GLU A 242 1.39 0.58 7.96
N ILE A 243 2.36 1.49 8.02
CA ILE A 243 2.90 1.99 9.29
C ILE A 243 2.28 3.34 9.62
N THR A 244 1.72 3.44 10.81
CA THR A 244 1.09 4.64 11.33
C THR A 244 1.70 5.05 12.67
N VAL A 245 1.65 6.35 12.96
CA VAL A 245 1.91 6.97 14.26
C VAL A 245 0.73 7.85 14.64
N ALA A 246 0.52 8.07 15.93
CA ALA A 246 -0.70 8.73 16.42
C ALA A 246 -0.86 10.19 15.96
N ASP A 247 0.24 10.91 15.80
CA ASP A 247 0.29 12.35 15.52
C ASP A 247 0.39 12.71 14.04
N LEU A 248 0.41 11.70 13.13
CA LEU A 248 0.37 11.94 11.69
C LEU A 248 -0.94 11.40 11.08
N ALA A 249 -1.73 12.27 10.49
CA ALA A 249 -2.86 11.86 9.66
C ALA A 249 -2.36 11.15 8.39
N GLY A 250 -2.56 9.84 8.33
CA GLY A 250 -2.04 8.96 7.29
C GLY A 250 -0.84 8.13 7.77
N SER A 251 -0.09 7.56 6.85
CA SER A 251 0.97 6.60 7.17
C SER A 251 2.37 7.14 6.94
N LEU A 252 3.35 6.61 7.68
CA LEU A 252 4.78 6.82 7.39
C LEU A 252 5.22 6.04 6.14
N GLY A 253 4.54 4.94 5.83
CA GLY A 253 4.84 4.11 4.69
C GLY A 253 3.83 2.98 4.52
N GLY A 254 4.00 2.19 3.50
CA GLY A 254 3.15 1.02 3.24
C GLY A 254 3.73 0.11 2.17
N GLY A 255 3.19 -1.10 2.11
CA GLY A 255 3.66 -2.13 1.22
C GLY A 255 2.72 -3.31 1.12
N GLY A 256 3.21 -4.40 0.58
CA GLY A 256 2.50 -5.67 0.46
C GLY A 256 3.11 -6.61 -0.58
N ARG A 257 2.49 -7.77 -0.74
CA ARG A 257 2.85 -8.77 -1.74
C ARG A 257 2.23 -8.43 -3.09
N TYR A 258 3.05 -8.54 -4.16
CA TYR A 258 2.66 -8.20 -5.54
C TYR A 258 3.19 -9.22 -6.56
N ASP A 259 2.74 -10.47 -6.45
CA ASP A 259 3.29 -11.62 -7.20
C ASP A 259 3.07 -11.52 -8.72
N ASP A 260 2.01 -10.84 -9.16
CA ASP A 260 1.65 -10.76 -10.57
C ASP A 260 2.29 -9.59 -11.32
N LEU A 261 2.83 -8.60 -10.60
CA LEU A 261 3.29 -7.34 -11.20
C LEU A 261 4.44 -7.53 -12.19
N VAL A 262 5.41 -8.40 -11.86
CA VAL A 262 6.55 -8.70 -12.75
C VAL A 262 6.06 -9.35 -14.05
N GLY A 263 5.06 -10.23 -13.95
CA GLY A 263 4.45 -10.90 -15.10
C GLY A 263 3.79 -9.96 -16.11
N MET A 264 3.40 -8.75 -15.69
CA MET A 264 2.86 -7.73 -16.61
C MET A 264 3.93 -7.20 -17.60
N PHE A 265 5.20 -7.30 -17.26
CA PHE A 265 6.33 -6.83 -18.07
C PHE A 265 7.17 -7.96 -18.67
N GLY A 266 6.90 -9.22 -18.30
CA GLY A 266 7.67 -10.38 -18.67
C GLY A 266 6.82 -11.59 -19.05
N LYS A 267 7.48 -12.72 -19.28
CA LYS A 267 6.82 -14.00 -19.63
C LYS A 267 6.41 -14.83 -18.41
N GLN A 268 6.93 -14.50 -17.24
CA GLN A 268 6.74 -15.27 -16.01
C GLN A 268 6.40 -14.36 -14.85
N ALA A 269 5.47 -14.77 -14.02
CA ALA A 269 5.24 -14.17 -12.73
C ALA A 269 6.43 -14.48 -11.80
N VAL A 270 6.83 -13.48 -11.00
CA VAL A 270 7.87 -13.62 -9.99
C VAL A 270 7.29 -13.14 -8.67
N PRO A 271 7.14 -14.03 -7.67
CA PRO A 271 6.63 -13.62 -6.37
C PRO A 271 7.49 -12.50 -5.78
N ALA A 272 6.82 -11.50 -5.25
CA ALA A 272 7.49 -10.34 -4.70
C ALA A 272 6.70 -9.69 -3.57
N VAL A 273 7.43 -9.18 -2.58
CA VAL A 273 6.90 -8.37 -1.49
C VAL A 273 7.81 -7.18 -1.26
N GLY A 274 7.25 -6.03 -0.93
CA GLY A 274 8.04 -4.85 -0.65
C GLY A 274 7.31 -3.86 0.25
N PHE A 275 8.08 -2.90 0.74
CA PHE A 275 7.60 -1.81 1.58
C PHE A 275 8.31 -0.52 1.20
N SER A 276 7.58 0.59 1.24
CA SER A 276 8.09 1.92 0.98
C SER A 276 7.85 2.83 2.18
N LEU A 277 8.91 3.39 2.75
CA LEU A 277 8.84 4.48 3.71
C LEU A 277 8.89 5.83 2.98
N GLY A 278 8.07 6.79 3.42
CA GLY A 278 8.09 8.16 2.93
C GLY A 278 9.04 9.03 3.75
N LEU A 279 10.20 9.38 3.19
CA LEU A 279 11.26 10.09 3.91
C LEU A 279 10.73 11.42 4.51
N GLU A 280 10.05 12.24 3.72
CA GLU A 280 9.58 13.55 4.15
C GLU A 280 8.52 13.46 5.26
N ARG A 281 7.74 12.36 5.31
CA ARG A 281 6.78 12.11 6.39
C ARG A 281 7.49 11.76 7.70
N ILE A 282 8.53 10.95 7.62
CA ILE A 282 9.38 10.61 8.77
C ILE A 282 10.04 11.87 9.28
N LEU A 283 10.68 12.65 8.40
CA LEU A 283 11.35 13.90 8.77
C LEU A 283 10.38 14.92 9.39
N LEU A 284 9.16 15.04 8.85
CA LEU A 284 8.12 15.91 9.40
C LEU A 284 7.76 15.53 10.84
N VAL A 285 7.53 14.23 11.10
CA VAL A 285 7.20 13.76 12.46
C VAL A 285 8.38 13.94 13.40
N MET A 286 9.60 13.65 12.95
CA MET A 286 10.81 13.87 13.73
C MET A 286 11.01 15.36 14.09
N GLU A 287 10.72 16.28 13.15
CA GLU A 287 10.78 17.72 13.40
C GLU A 287 9.74 18.15 14.43
N GLU A 288 8.49 17.73 14.27
CA GLU A 288 7.38 18.06 15.18
C GLU A 288 7.57 17.50 16.60
N ARG A 289 8.28 16.36 16.71
CA ARG A 289 8.63 15.70 17.99
C ARG A 289 9.96 16.16 18.56
N GLU A 290 10.65 17.10 17.93
CA GLU A 290 11.98 17.58 18.34
C GLU A 290 13.01 16.44 18.48
N MET A 291 12.93 15.41 17.61
CA MET A 291 13.76 14.20 17.68
C MET A 291 15.18 14.41 17.12
N TYR A 292 15.47 15.56 16.52
CA TYR A 292 16.82 15.82 16.03
C TYR A 292 17.79 16.12 17.17
N PRO A 293 19.00 15.53 17.18
CA PRO A 293 20.04 15.95 18.10
C PRO A 293 20.31 17.44 17.86
N HIS A 294 20.57 18.20 18.92
CA HIS A 294 20.97 19.61 18.79
C HIS A 294 22.24 19.70 17.93
N LEU A 295 22.08 19.86 16.64
CA LEU A 295 23.17 20.14 15.72
C LEU A 295 23.70 21.53 16.07
N GLN A 296 24.89 21.60 16.66
CA GLN A 296 25.66 22.82 16.67
C GLN A 296 26.04 23.11 15.21
N VAL A 297 25.24 23.92 14.55
CA VAL A 297 25.60 24.49 13.26
C VAL A 297 26.64 25.55 13.56
N GLY A 298 27.92 25.22 13.29
CA GLY A 298 29.03 26.13 13.42
C GLY A 298 28.99 27.24 12.37
#